data_932d90968e81b9b6df9e640fcabeb1ed
#
_entry.id   932d90968e81b9b6df9e640fcabeb1ed
#
_cell.length_a   1.000
_cell.length_b   1.000
_cell.length_c   1.000
_cell.angle_alpha   90.00
_cell.angle_beta   90.00
_cell.angle_gamma   90.00
#
_symmetry.space_group_name_H-M   'P 1'
#
loop_
_entity.id
_entity.type
_entity.pdbx_description
1 polymer ?
#
loop_
_entity_poly.entity_id
_entity_poly.type
_entity_poly.pdbx_seq_one_letter_code
_entity_poly.pdbx_strand_id
1 'polypeptide(L)'
;RAVHQAEFKARDVAVVIGAGPIGMLTGIVLKNIGAAKVFISDVAEKRLAIAEELGLTPVNVAKENLNEVVKAATGGEGCDVLFECSGSAQGAMDMTEITRVSGTICMVSVHKKPHEVNLQQLNFKEQWMIGTRVYTKEEFGQAVEYTKDLQEQLEKVVTHIVPMKDAERVFDMIADVSEGTVKVVVDCKDF
;
A
#
# COMPACT_ATOMS: atom_id res chain seq x y z
N ARG A 1 -10.57 -6.07 0.89
CA ARG A 1 -11.58 -5.33 0.08
C ARG A 1 -10.95 -4.62 -1.12
N ALA A 2 -9.91 -3.79 -0.91
CA ALA A 2 -9.27 -3.07 -2.01
C ALA A 2 -8.79 -4.01 -3.11
N VAL A 3 -8.11 -5.08 -2.74
CA VAL A 3 -7.57 -6.10 -3.66
C VAL A 3 -8.70 -6.82 -4.41
N HIS A 4 -9.78 -7.14 -3.71
CA HIS A 4 -10.96 -7.75 -4.31
C HIS A 4 -11.67 -6.82 -5.31
N GLN A 5 -11.93 -5.56 -4.91
CA GLN A 5 -12.57 -4.59 -5.81
C GLN A 5 -11.73 -4.24 -7.03
N ALA A 6 -10.41 -4.26 -6.90
CA ALA A 6 -9.50 -4.04 -8.02
C ALA A 6 -9.43 -5.23 -9.00
N GLU A 7 -10.15 -6.32 -8.71
CA GLU A 7 -10.13 -7.56 -9.50
C GLU A 7 -8.72 -8.10 -9.78
N PHE A 8 -7.83 -7.92 -8.77
CA PHE A 8 -6.45 -8.38 -8.86
C PHE A 8 -6.38 -9.89 -9.09
N LYS A 9 -5.48 -10.32 -9.94
CA LYS A 9 -5.30 -11.73 -10.31
C LYS A 9 -3.89 -12.22 -9.96
N ALA A 10 -3.77 -13.52 -9.68
CA ALA A 10 -2.45 -14.14 -9.57
C ALA A 10 -1.62 -13.89 -10.84
N ARG A 11 -0.33 -13.60 -10.65
CA ARG A 11 0.65 -13.20 -11.66
C ARG A 11 0.55 -11.76 -12.17
N ASP A 12 -0.42 -10.96 -11.73
CA ASP A 12 -0.38 -9.52 -11.99
C ASP A 12 0.84 -8.87 -11.33
N VAL A 13 1.36 -7.83 -11.95
CA VAL A 13 2.33 -6.91 -11.35
C VAL A 13 1.55 -5.79 -10.67
N ALA A 14 1.78 -5.62 -9.37
CA ALA A 14 1.11 -4.60 -8.58
C ALA A 14 2.06 -3.49 -8.12
N VAL A 15 1.54 -2.29 -7.99
CA VAL A 15 2.20 -1.15 -7.35
C VAL A 15 1.35 -0.69 -6.17
N VAL A 16 2.00 -0.46 -5.03
CA VAL A 16 1.40 0.15 -3.84
C VAL A 16 2.12 1.46 -3.56
N ILE A 17 1.42 2.58 -3.63
CA ILE A 17 1.97 3.89 -3.29
C ILE A 17 1.70 4.17 -1.81
N GLY A 18 2.77 4.23 -1.00
CA GLY A 18 2.74 4.42 0.45
C GLY A 18 2.97 3.13 1.22
N ALA A 19 4.06 3.07 2.00
CA ALA A 19 4.43 1.96 2.89
C ALA A 19 3.95 2.19 4.33
N GLY A 20 2.76 2.77 4.50
CA GLY A 20 2.05 2.82 5.77
C GLY A 20 1.37 1.48 6.09
N PRO A 21 0.61 1.39 7.22
CA PRO A 21 -0.04 0.15 7.63
C PRO A 21 -0.92 -0.45 6.54
N ILE A 22 -1.71 0.38 5.87
CA ILE A 22 -2.63 -0.07 4.81
C ILE A 22 -1.87 -0.58 3.59
N GLY A 23 -0.82 0.15 3.15
CA GLY A 23 -0.01 -0.28 2.01
C GLY A 23 0.73 -1.58 2.28
N MET A 24 1.33 -1.75 3.47
CA MET A 24 1.97 -3.01 3.89
C MET A 24 0.99 -4.18 3.87
N LEU A 25 -0.18 -4.03 4.49
CA LEU A 25 -1.21 -5.06 4.51
C LEU A 25 -1.72 -5.39 3.09
N THR A 26 -1.88 -4.38 2.24
CA THR A 26 -2.23 -4.59 0.83
C THR A 26 -1.16 -5.41 0.12
N GLY A 27 0.13 -5.06 0.28
CA GLY A 27 1.25 -5.79 -0.30
C GLY A 27 1.33 -7.25 0.17
N ILE A 28 1.11 -7.51 1.47
CA ILE A 28 1.06 -8.86 2.04
C ILE A 28 -0.05 -9.70 1.38
N VAL A 29 -1.26 -9.15 1.26
CA VAL A 29 -2.39 -9.84 0.63
C VAL A 29 -2.12 -10.11 -0.85
N LEU A 30 -1.58 -9.15 -1.60
CA LEU A 30 -1.21 -9.32 -3.01
C LEU A 30 -0.21 -10.47 -3.21
N LYS A 31 0.82 -10.54 -2.36
CA LYS A 31 1.77 -11.65 -2.38
C LYS A 31 1.11 -12.99 -2.08
N ASN A 32 0.25 -13.03 -1.07
CA ASN A 32 -0.44 -14.26 -0.67
C ASN A 32 -1.35 -14.80 -1.80
N ILE A 33 -1.95 -13.91 -2.60
CA ILE A 33 -2.75 -14.29 -3.78
C ILE A 33 -1.87 -14.77 -4.94
N GLY A 34 -0.58 -14.43 -4.94
CA GLY A 34 0.38 -14.86 -5.95
C GLY A 34 0.71 -13.80 -7.00
N ALA A 35 0.85 -12.55 -6.60
CA ALA A 35 1.39 -11.49 -7.46
C ALA A 35 2.72 -11.90 -8.09
N ALA A 36 2.93 -11.60 -9.37
CA ALA A 36 4.23 -11.80 -10.01
C ALA A 36 5.30 -10.90 -9.36
N LYS A 37 4.92 -9.66 -9.07
CA LYS A 37 5.75 -8.69 -8.36
C LYS A 37 4.87 -7.65 -7.68
N VAL A 38 5.28 -7.20 -6.50
CA VAL A 38 4.64 -6.10 -5.78
C VAL A 38 5.69 -5.04 -5.50
N PHE A 39 5.60 -3.91 -6.18
CA PHE A 39 6.36 -2.72 -5.83
C PHE A 39 5.65 -1.96 -4.73
N ILE A 40 6.39 -1.42 -3.77
CA ILE A 40 5.85 -0.54 -2.74
C ILE A 40 6.74 0.69 -2.61
N SER A 41 6.15 1.88 -2.63
CA SER A 41 6.91 3.13 -2.58
C SER A 41 6.64 3.92 -1.31
N ASP A 42 7.68 4.56 -0.79
CA ASP A 42 7.63 5.51 0.32
C ASP A 42 8.89 6.39 0.26
N VAL A 43 8.94 7.42 1.11
CA VAL A 43 10.15 8.23 1.35
C VAL A 43 10.92 7.73 2.58
N ALA A 44 10.28 6.97 3.46
CA ALA A 44 10.83 6.51 4.73
C ALA A 44 11.61 5.19 4.56
N GLU A 45 12.93 5.24 4.59
CA GLU A 45 13.81 4.07 4.40
C GLU A 45 13.53 2.93 5.38
N LYS A 46 13.27 3.24 6.65
CA LYS A 46 12.95 2.23 7.67
C LYS A 46 11.68 1.46 7.34
N ARG A 47 10.65 2.12 6.77
CA ARG A 47 9.43 1.45 6.31
C ARG A 47 9.71 0.58 5.09
N LEU A 48 10.52 1.07 4.16
CA LEU A 48 10.91 0.31 2.97
C LEU A 48 11.73 -0.93 3.32
N ALA A 49 12.57 -0.87 4.36
CA ALA A 49 13.29 -2.04 4.87
C ALA A 49 12.33 -3.12 5.39
N ILE A 50 11.29 -2.74 6.14
CA ILE A 50 10.24 -3.68 6.57
C ILE A 50 9.51 -4.28 5.36
N ALA A 51 9.20 -3.46 4.34
CA ALA A 51 8.60 -3.94 3.11
C ALA A 51 9.46 -4.99 2.39
N GLU A 52 10.78 -4.80 2.36
CA GLU A 52 11.73 -5.75 1.79
C GLU A 52 11.74 -7.08 2.57
N GLU A 53 11.73 -7.02 3.91
CA GLU A 53 11.61 -8.22 4.76
C GLU A 53 10.29 -8.97 4.57
N LEU A 54 9.22 -8.28 4.16
CA LEU A 54 7.95 -8.87 3.75
C LEU A 54 8.02 -9.45 2.33
N GLY A 55 9.17 -9.28 1.64
CA GLY A 55 9.43 -9.73 0.28
C GLY A 55 8.69 -8.90 -0.77
N LEU A 56 8.37 -7.65 -0.47
CA LEU A 56 7.93 -6.65 -1.43
C LEU A 56 9.16 -6.02 -2.10
N THR A 57 8.98 -5.36 -3.23
CA THR A 57 10.05 -4.62 -3.91
C THR A 57 9.95 -3.15 -3.52
N PRO A 58 10.80 -2.67 -2.59
CA PRO A 58 10.75 -1.29 -2.13
C PRO A 58 11.31 -0.33 -3.19
N VAL A 59 10.71 0.87 -3.27
CA VAL A 59 11.19 1.98 -4.11
C VAL A 59 11.16 3.26 -3.26
N ASN A 60 12.34 3.85 -3.03
CA ASN A 60 12.43 5.14 -2.34
C ASN A 60 12.23 6.28 -3.33
N VAL A 61 11.02 6.86 -3.34
CA VAL A 61 10.65 7.91 -4.29
C VAL A 61 11.32 9.26 -4.03
N ALA A 62 12.09 9.41 -2.95
CA ALA A 62 13.00 10.53 -2.76
C ALA A 62 14.31 10.36 -3.54
N LYS A 63 14.64 9.15 -4.01
CA LYS A 63 15.90 8.79 -4.67
C LYS A 63 15.70 8.29 -6.10
N GLU A 64 14.56 7.66 -6.39
CA GLU A 64 14.29 6.97 -7.65
C GLU A 64 12.90 7.36 -8.20
N ASN A 65 12.74 7.31 -9.50
CA ASN A 65 11.47 7.51 -10.16
C ASN A 65 10.70 6.18 -10.21
N LEU A 66 9.58 6.08 -9.50
CA LEU A 66 8.76 4.87 -9.42
C LEU A 66 8.28 4.40 -10.80
N ASN A 67 7.88 5.32 -11.69
CA ASN A 67 7.43 4.98 -13.03
C ASN A 67 8.54 4.32 -13.87
N GLU A 68 9.75 4.86 -13.80
CA GLU A 68 10.91 4.30 -14.51
C GLU A 68 11.26 2.90 -13.99
N VAL A 69 11.27 2.72 -12.65
CA VAL A 69 11.56 1.44 -12.01
C VAL A 69 10.53 0.38 -12.43
N VAL A 70 9.24 0.72 -12.41
CA VAL A 70 8.16 -0.19 -12.80
C VAL A 70 8.23 -0.52 -14.30
N LYS A 71 8.40 0.48 -15.16
CA LYS A 71 8.53 0.28 -16.62
C LYS A 71 9.73 -0.60 -16.97
N ALA A 72 10.87 -0.38 -16.34
CA ALA A 72 12.05 -1.22 -16.56
C ALA A 72 11.79 -2.69 -16.24
N ALA A 73 11.01 -2.97 -15.20
CA ALA A 73 10.68 -4.33 -14.77
C ALA A 73 9.53 -4.98 -15.56
N THR A 74 8.76 -4.20 -16.32
CA THR A 74 7.56 -4.65 -17.05
C THR A 74 7.70 -4.50 -18.57
N GLY A 75 8.93 -4.36 -19.09
CA GLY A 75 9.15 -4.20 -20.52
C GLY A 75 8.57 -2.90 -21.11
N GLY A 76 8.37 -1.87 -20.28
CA GLY A 76 7.82 -0.58 -20.68
C GLY A 76 6.31 -0.42 -20.48
N GLU A 77 5.59 -1.50 -20.15
CA GLU A 77 4.12 -1.52 -20.09
C GLU A 77 3.56 -0.76 -18.86
N GLY A 78 4.17 -0.90 -17.69
CA GLY A 78 3.64 -0.45 -16.40
C GLY A 78 2.99 -1.59 -15.60
N CYS A 79 2.34 -1.28 -14.48
CA CYS A 79 1.70 -2.29 -13.63
C CYS A 79 0.27 -2.63 -14.08
N ASP A 80 -0.18 -3.83 -13.78
CA ASP A 80 -1.56 -4.28 -14.00
C ASP A 80 -2.54 -3.57 -13.07
N VAL A 81 -2.19 -3.50 -11.78
CA VAL A 81 -3.02 -2.88 -10.75
C VAL A 81 -2.17 -1.98 -9.86
N LEU A 82 -2.68 -0.77 -9.59
CA LEU A 82 -2.07 0.18 -8.69
C LEU A 82 -3.01 0.49 -7.50
N PHE A 83 -2.45 0.47 -6.29
CA PHE A 83 -3.13 0.84 -5.05
C PHE A 83 -2.56 2.15 -4.51
N GLU A 84 -3.35 3.22 -4.51
CA GLU A 84 -2.98 4.50 -3.92
C GLU A 84 -3.33 4.48 -2.43
N CYS A 85 -2.31 4.33 -1.56
CA CYS A 85 -2.44 4.22 -0.10
C CYS A 85 -1.80 5.40 0.65
N SER A 86 -1.18 6.35 -0.05
CA SER A 86 -0.45 7.46 0.57
C SER A 86 -1.32 8.69 0.87
N GLY A 87 -2.31 8.94 0.03
CA GLY A 87 -3.09 10.18 0.05
C GLY A 87 -2.29 11.42 -0.36
N SER A 88 -1.15 11.24 -1.03
CA SER A 88 -0.29 12.33 -1.46
C SER A 88 -0.71 12.91 -2.81
N ALA A 89 -0.40 14.20 -3.02
CA ALA A 89 -0.64 14.84 -4.32
C ALA A 89 0.20 14.19 -5.43
N GLN A 90 1.44 13.81 -5.12
CA GLN A 90 2.32 13.16 -6.10
C GLN A 90 1.80 11.77 -6.47
N GLY A 91 1.36 10.96 -5.49
CA GLY A 91 0.76 9.66 -5.76
C GLY A 91 -0.48 9.75 -6.66
N ALA A 92 -1.34 10.74 -6.42
CA ALA A 92 -2.52 11.00 -7.25
C ALA A 92 -2.15 11.39 -8.69
N MET A 93 -1.05 12.12 -8.90
CA MET A 93 -0.59 12.52 -10.22
C MET A 93 0.07 11.35 -10.97
N ASP A 94 0.89 10.56 -10.28
CA ASP A 94 1.72 9.50 -10.90
C ASP A 94 0.93 8.23 -11.24
N MET A 95 -0.15 7.94 -10.50
CA MET A 95 -0.87 6.67 -10.60
C MET A 95 -1.32 6.31 -12.02
N THR A 96 -1.77 7.29 -12.82
CA THR A 96 -2.22 7.04 -14.19
C THR A 96 -1.05 6.77 -15.15
N GLU A 97 0.13 7.31 -14.85
CA GLU A 97 1.30 7.08 -15.69
C GLU A 97 1.94 5.72 -15.43
N ILE A 98 1.97 5.29 -14.16
CA ILE A 98 2.57 4.02 -13.73
C ILE A 98 1.71 2.81 -14.16
N THR A 99 0.38 2.98 -14.18
CA THR A 99 -0.56 1.92 -14.56
C THR A 99 -0.58 1.75 -16.09
N ARG A 100 -0.53 0.50 -16.55
CA ARG A 100 -0.54 0.16 -17.97
C ARG A 100 -1.85 0.50 -18.68
N VAL A 101 -1.89 0.31 -20.00
CA VAL A 101 -3.13 0.34 -20.78
C VAL A 101 -4.10 -0.72 -20.24
N SER A 102 -5.37 -0.35 -20.11
CA SER A 102 -6.45 -1.18 -19.54
C SER A 102 -6.14 -1.73 -18.13
N GLY A 103 -5.25 -1.08 -17.39
CA GLY A 103 -4.95 -1.43 -16.00
C GLY A 103 -5.92 -0.78 -15.01
N THR A 104 -5.87 -1.24 -13.76
CA THR A 104 -6.77 -0.78 -12.69
C THR A 104 -6.04 0.07 -11.66
N ILE A 105 -6.65 1.19 -11.26
CA ILE A 105 -6.21 2.07 -10.18
C ILE A 105 -7.22 1.98 -9.05
N CYS A 106 -6.79 1.55 -7.87
CA CYS A 106 -7.62 1.48 -6.65
C CYS A 106 -7.22 2.59 -5.68
N MET A 107 -8.15 3.53 -5.44
CA MET A 107 -7.99 4.60 -4.47
C MET A 107 -8.34 4.08 -3.08
N VAL A 108 -7.33 3.81 -2.27
CA VAL A 108 -7.48 3.25 -0.91
C VAL A 108 -7.39 4.33 0.16
N SER A 109 -6.53 5.32 -0.07
CA SER A 109 -6.32 6.42 0.86
C SER A 109 -7.52 7.37 0.93
N VAL A 110 -7.64 8.05 2.07
CA VAL A 110 -8.58 9.17 2.24
C VAL A 110 -7.81 10.47 2.03
N HIS A 111 -7.96 11.07 0.86
CA HIS A 111 -7.36 12.39 0.58
C HIS A 111 -8.03 13.47 1.41
N LYS A 112 -7.25 14.24 2.16
CA LYS A 112 -7.76 15.33 3.04
C LYS A 112 -8.27 16.54 2.26
N LYS A 113 -7.87 16.68 1.00
CA LYS A 113 -8.28 17.75 0.07
C LYS A 113 -8.23 17.21 -1.37
N PRO A 114 -8.93 17.85 -2.33
CA PRO A 114 -8.81 17.50 -3.75
C PRO A 114 -7.37 17.62 -4.25
N HIS A 115 -6.98 16.71 -5.14
CA HIS A 115 -5.69 16.72 -5.83
C HIS A 115 -5.89 16.63 -7.35
N GLU A 116 -4.92 17.09 -8.09
CA GLU A 116 -4.89 16.94 -9.54
C GLU A 116 -4.63 15.49 -9.94
N VAL A 117 -5.27 15.06 -11.01
CA VAL A 117 -5.12 13.73 -11.63
C VAL A 117 -4.99 13.94 -13.13
N ASN A 118 -4.10 13.21 -13.78
CA ASN A 118 -3.95 13.26 -15.23
C ASN A 118 -5.07 12.46 -15.91
N LEU A 119 -6.21 13.11 -16.13
CA LEU A 119 -7.39 12.49 -16.77
C LEU A 119 -7.14 12.18 -18.25
N GLN A 120 -6.19 12.85 -18.92
CA GLN A 120 -5.83 12.54 -20.31
C GLN A 120 -5.19 11.15 -20.37
N GLN A 121 -4.27 10.83 -19.47
CA GLN A 121 -3.66 9.49 -19.39
C GLN A 121 -4.71 8.41 -19.07
N LEU A 122 -5.60 8.69 -18.11
CA LEU A 122 -6.69 7.78 -17.77
C LEU A 122 -7.53 7.40 -19.01
N ASN A 123 -7.88 8.40 -19.83
CA ASN A 123 -8.65 8.20 -21.04
C ASN A 123 -7.84 7.47 -22.13
N PHE A 124 -6.64 7.94 -22.46
CA PHE A 124 -5.83 7.36 -23.55
C PHE A 124 -5.40 5.92 -23.29
N LYS A 125 -5.24 5.58 -22.00
CA LYS A 125 -4.88 4.22 -21.59
C LYS A 125 -6.10 3.33 -21.26
N GLU A 126 -7.33 3.84 -21.42
CA GLU A 126 -8.56 3.10 -21.09
C GLU A 126 -8.50 2.46 -19.69
N GLN A 127 -7.97 3.20 -18.71
CA GLN A 127 -7.77 2.70 -17.35
C GLN A 127 -9.06 2.71 -16.54
N TRP A 128 -9.16 1.78 -15.60
CA TRP A 128 -10.24 1.72 -14.62
C TRP A 128 -9.79 2.38 -13.32
N MET A 129 -10.60 3.32 -12.79
CA MET A 129 -10.33 3.94 -11.49
C MET A 129 -11.49 3.65 -10.56
N ILE A 130 -11.20 3.02 -9.41
CA ILE A 130 -12.20 2.68 -8.41
C ILE A 130 -11.80 3.22 -7.04
N GLY A 131 -12.80 3.63 -6.25
CA GLY A 131 -12.63 3.95 -4.85
C GLY A 131 -12.99 2.74 -3.99
N THR A 132 -12.26 2.55 -2.89
CA THR A 132 -12.58 1.53 -1.90
C THR A 132 -12.70 2.14 -0.51
N ARG A 133 -13.65 1.65 0.27
CA ARG A 133 -13.82 2.08 1.66
C ARG A 133 -14.52 1.04 2.49
N VAL A 134 -13.99 0.82 3.71
CA VAL A 134 -14.51 -0.17 4.65
C VAL A 134 -14.45 -1.58 4.04
N TYR A 135 -15.29 -2.48 4.47
CA TYR A 135 -15.32 -3.89 4.05
C TYR A 135 -16.72 -4.48 4.28
N THR A 136 -17.04 -5.59 3.62
CA THR A 136 -18.24 -6.36 3.89
C THR A 136 -17.99 -7.35 5.03
N LYS A 137 -19.06 -7.97 5.54
CA LYS A 137 -18.95 -9.02 6.57
C LYS A 137 -18.13 -10.22 6.06
N GLU A 138 -18.32 -10.58 4.81
CA GLU A 138 -17.60 -11.67 4.14
C GLU A 138 -16.10 -11.37 4.03
N GLU A 139 -15.75 -10.16 3.61
CA GLU A 139 -14.34 -9.73 3.51
C GLU A 139 -13.67 -9.66 4.88
N PHE A 140 -14.40 -9.27 5.93
CA PHE A 140 -13.89 -9.32 7.30
C PHE A 140 -13.61 -10.78 7.72
N GLY A 141 -14.53 -11.70 7.42
CA GLY A 141 -14.33 -13.13 7.68
C GLY A 141 -13.09 -13.68 6.98
N GLN A 142 -12.88 -13.35 5.71
CA GLN A 142 -11.67 -13.72 4.97
C GLN A 142 -10.40 -13.14 5.59
N ALA A 143 -10.44 -11.87 6.05
CA ALA A 143 -9.31 -11.26 6.72
C ALA A 143 -8.94 -11.97 8.03
N VAL A 144 -9.93 -12.45 8.79
CA VAL A 144 -9.69 -13.27 9.99
C VAL A 144 -9.01 -14.58 9.64
N GLU A 145 -9.39 -15.26 8.55
CA GLU A 145 -8.68 -16.46 8.10
C GLU A 145 -7.24 -16.15 7.70
N TYR A 146 -7.00 -15.07 6.96
CA TYR A 146 -5.65 -14.62 6.60
C TYR A 146 -4.75 -14.37 7.82
N THR A 147 -5.30 -13.93 8.96
CA THR A 147 -4.46 -13.71 10.16
C THR A 147 -3.82 -15.00 10.67
N LYS A 148 -4.42 -16.15 10.43
CA LYS A 148 -3.87 -17.45 10.84
C LYS A 148 -2.67 -17.84 9.99
N ASP A 149 -2.74 -17.59 8.68
CA ASP A 149 -1.72 -18.03 7.72
C ASP A 149 -0.58 -17.01 7.57
N LEU A 150 -0.84 -15.75 7.90
CA LEU A 150 0.06 -14.61 7.69
C LEU A 150 0.56 -13.98 9.00
N GLN A 151 0.50 -14.70 10.11
CA GLN A 151 0.83 -14.17 11.44
C GLN A 151 2.22 -13.53 11.46
N GLU A 152 3.25 -14.22 10.98
CA GLU A 152 4.63 -13.72 10.99
C GLU A 152 4.79 -12.41 10.21
N GLN A 153 4.11 -12.30 9.07
CA GLN A 153 4.13 -11.09 8.25
C GLN A 153 3.38 -9.93 8.93
N LEU A 154 2.24 -10.24 9.57
CA LEU A 154 1.43 -9.25 10.27
C LEU A 154 2.14 -8.71 11.52
N GLU A 155 2.87 -9.56 12.25
CA GLU A 155 3.68 -9.15 13.40
C GLU A 155 4.76 -8.12 13.01
N LYS A 156 5.37 -8.24 11.83
CA LYS A 156 6.34 -7.25 11.33
C LYS A 156 5.73 -5.88 11.04
N VAL A 157 4.43 -5.82 10.74
CA VAL A 157 3.73 -4.55 10.53
C VAL A 157 3.51 -3.81 11.85
N VAL A 158 3.39 -4.53 12.98
CA VAL A 158 3.27 -3.95 14.32
C VAL A 158 4.65 -3.55 14.82
N THR A 159 5.06 -2.32 14.56
CA THR A 159 6.40 -1.83 14.89
C THR A 159 6.56 -1.43 16.34
N HIS A 160 5.49 -1.04 17.03
CA HIS A 160 5.54 -0.54 18.40
C HIS A 160 4.34 -1.05 19.20
N ILE A 161 4.62 -1.48 20.43
CA ILE A 161 3.58 -1.80 21.43
C ILE A 161 3.83 -0.88 22.62
N VAL A 162 2.85 -0.06 22.97
CA VAL A 162 2.95 0.98 24.00
C VAL A 162 1.98 0.65 25.13
N PRO A 163 2.42 0.66 26.41
CA PRO A 163 1.53 0.48 27.56
C PRO A 163 0.45 1.57 27.61
N MET A 164 -0.74 1.26 28.11
CA MET A 164 -1.86 2.21 28.21
C MET A 164 -1.50 3.51 28.90
N LYS A 165 -0.68 3.46 29.95
CA LYS A 165 -0.20 4.64 30.70
C LYS A 165 0.58 5.65 29.84
N ASP A 166 1.16 5.20 28.72
CA ASP A 166 1.97 6.00 27.80
C ASP A 166 1.22 6.28 26.47
N ALA A 167 -0.10 6.03 26.42
CA ALA A 167 -0.90 6.12 25.19
C ALA A 167 -0.85 7.50 24.49
N GLU A 168 -0.67 8.59 25.26
CA GLU A 168 -0.55 9.95 24.71
C GLU A 168 0.62 10.08 23.72
N ARG A 169 1.73 9.36 23.95
CA ARG A 169 2.92 9.38 23.11
C ARG A 169 2.69 8.78 21.71
N VAL A 170 1.65 7.96 21.56
CA VAL A 170 1.35 7.27 20.29
C VAL A 170 1.15 8.25 19.14
N PHE A 171 0.52 9.40 19.39
CA PHE A 171 0.27 10.40 18.37
C PHE A 171 1.56 11.04 17.85
N ASP A 172 2.51 11.31 18.72
CA ASP A 172 3.83 11.85 18.34
C ASP A 172 4.63 10.81 17.56
N MET A 173 4.60 9.54 18.01
CA MET A 173 5.27 8.44 17.31
C MET A 173 4.73 8.20 15.90
N ILE A 174 3.42 8.37 15.70
CA ILE A 174 2.78 8.22 14.36
C ILE A 174 3.14 9.41 13.47
N ALA A 175 3.26 10.62 14.05
CA ALA A 175 3.61 11.83 13.31
C ALA A 175 5.08 11.84 12.88
N ASP A 176 5.97 11.19 13.62
CA ASP A 176 7.40 11.09 13.32
C ASP A 176 7.70 9.90 12.41
N VAL A 177 7.69 10.17 11.10
CA VAL A 177 8.02 9.15 10.08
C VAL A 177 9.49 8.71 10.10
N SER A 178 10.38 9.47 10.77
CA SER A 178 11.82 9.16 10.84
C SER A 178 12.11 7.91 11.67
N GLU A 179 11.27 7.60 12.64
CA GLU A 179 11.35 6.40 13.49
C GLU A 179 10.95 5.11 12.74
N GLY A 180 10.41 5.20 11.53
CA GLY A 180 9.97 4.03 10.76
C GLY A 180 8.67 3.42 11.30
N THR A 181 7.92 4.17 12.06
CA THR A 181 6.63 3.76 12.62
C THR A 181 5.67 3.35 11.51
N VAL A 182 5.24 2.08 11.50
CA VAL A 182 4.20 1.57 10.63
C VAL A 182 2.90 1.45 11.41
N LYS A 183 2.83 0.57 12.41
CA LYS A 183 1.65 0.40 13.25
C LYS A 183 2.04 0.44 14.73
N VAL A 184 1.37 1.30 15.48
CA VAL A 184 1.46 1.34 16.96
C VAL A 184 0.21 0.67 17.53
N VAL A 185 0.40 -0.20 18.50
CA VAL A 185 -0.67 -0.86 19.28
C VAL A 185 -0.53 -0.43 20.73
N VAL A 186 -1.64 -0.09 21.38
CA VAL A 186 -1.68 0.18 22.81
C VAL A 186 -2.04 -1.11 23.54
N ASP A 187 -1.16 -1.55 24.45
CA ASP A 187 -1.42 -2.71 25.32
C ASP A 187 -2.25 -2.28 26.53
N CYS A 188 -3.44 -2.85 26.67
CA CYS A 188 -4.40 -2.57 27.72
C CYS A 188 -4.41 -3.64 28.83
N LYS A 189 -3.43 -4.55 28.88
CA LYS A 189 -3.43 -5.66 29.85
C LYS A 189 -3.36 -5.19 31.31
N ASP A 190 -2.72 -4.06 31.58
CA ASP A 190 -2.54 -3.52 32.92
C ASP A 190 -3.52 -2.36 33.23
N PHE A 191 -4.66 -2.33 32.55
CA PHE A 191 -5.70 -1.30 32.72
C PHE A 191 -6.90 -1.82 33.52
#